data_0e4d244dde38b7b3f91e80bbfe227e7e
#
_entry.id   0e4d244dde38b7b3f91e80bbfe227e7e
#
_cell.length_a   1.000
_cell.length_b   1.000
_cell.length_c   1.000
_cell.angle_alpha   90.00
_cell.angle_beta   90.00
_cell.angle_gamma   90.00
#
_symmetry.space_group_name_H-M   'P 1'
#
loop_
_entity.id
_entity.type
_entity.pdbx_description
1 polymer ?
#
loop_
_entity_poly.entity_id
_entity_poly.type
_entity_poly.pdbx_seq_one_letter_code
_entity_poly.pdbx_strand_id
1 'polypeptide(L)'
;LHEIEYVVKKVHVEILPEIHEHYTIPMKISDQGFWVYDFALPVLTLHALYNHDGQYLKHWLEMCPMKQFTTLDTHDGIGIVDVKDLLPDEEIEKVKEQMYSQGANVKKIYSSEAYHNLDIYQVNTTYYSALGNNDKAYLLARAIQFFAPGIPQVYYVGMLAGSNDIALMEQTKNGRDINRHYYSKEEVAKEQERPVVQELKKLMTLRNTHPAFSLEGSIQVNSANDLLTITRTFGNDSITLHANLTTYDYTIE
;
A
#
# COMPACT_ATOMS: atom_id res chain seq x y z
N LEU A 1 14.36 1.81 21.17
CA LEU A 1 14.24 3.00 20.30
C LEU A 1 14.86 4.24 20.98
N HIS A 2 14.51 4.56 22.24
CA HIS A 2 14.97 5.78 22.92
C HIS A 2 16.50 5.90 23.05
N GLU A 3 17.22 4.81 23.23
CA GLU A 3 18.70 4.84 23.27
C GLU A 3 19.28 5.22 21.91
N ILE A 4 18.72 4.68 20.84
CA ILE A 4 19.11 5.04 19.45
C ILE A 4 18.70 6.48 19.15
N GLU A 5 17.51 6.89 19.54
CA GLU A 5 17.02 8.26 19.39
C GLU A 5 17.97 9.28 20.03
N TYR A 6 18.46 9.01 21.24
CA TYR A 6 19.42 9.87 21.90
C TYR A 6 20.70 10.09 21.09
N VAL A 7 21.15 9.05 20.38
CA VAL A 7 22.36 9.13 19.53
C VAL A 7 22.07 9.92 18.25
N VAL A 8 20.98 9.59 17.54
CA VAL A 8 20.69 10.17 16.21
C VAL A 8 20.23 11.62 16.30
N LYS A 9 19.59 12.04 17.39
CA LYS A 9 19.24 13.44 17.65
C LYS A 9 20.45 14.36 17.63
N LYS A 10 21.63 13.88 18.01
CA LYS A 10 22.89 14.67 17.98
C LYS A 10 23.32 15.04 16.56
N VAL A 11 22.86 14.29 15.57
CA VAL A 11 23.18 14.50 14.14
C VAL A 11 21.95 14.93 13.33
N HIS A 12 20.84 15.32 14.00
CA HIS A 12 19.60 15.80 13.41
C HIS A 12 18.96 14.79 12.44
N VAL A 13 18.96 13.51 12.80
CA VAL A 13 18.33 12.42 12.03
C VAL A 13 17.11 11.91 12.79
N GLU A 14 16.03 11.64 12.07
CA GLU A 14 14.85 10.97 12.61
C GLU A 14 14.94 9.44 12.40
N ILE A 15 14.21 8.69 13.23
CA ILE A 15 14.14 7.23 13.14
C ILE A 15 12.83 6.85 12.48
N LEU A 16 12.91 5.95 11.51
CA LEU A 16 11.76 5.26 10.91
C LEU A 16 12.00 3.75 11.09
N PRO A 17 11.49 3.15 12.18
CA PRO A 17 11.59 1.70 12.37
C PRO A 17 10.69 0.95 11.40
N GLU A 18 11.23 -0.10 10.79
CA GLU A 18 10.45 -1.06 10.01
C GLU A 18 10.00 -2.20 10.95
N ILE A 19 8.69 -2.33 11.11
CA ILE A 19 8.08 -3.27 12.07
C ILE A 19 6.89 -3.94 11.41
N HIS A 20 7.00 -5.26 11.23
CA HIS A 20 5.92 -6.14 10.79
C HIS A 20 5.36 -6.89 12.01
N GLU A 21 4.39 -6.29 12.64
CA GLU A 21 3.76 -6.79 13.86
C GLU A 21 2.29 -6.37 13.89
N HIS A 22 1.56 -6.86 14.87
CA HIS A 22 0.17 -6.41 15.11
C HIS A 22 0.07 -4.88 15.09
N TYR A 23 -0.91 -4.32 14.38
CA TYR A 23 -1.05 -2.87 14.11
C TYR A 23 -0.95 -1.97 15.34
N THR A 24 -1.32 -2.48 16.52
CA THR A 24 -1.23 -1.71 17.78
C THR A 24 0.22 -1.39 18.19
N ILE A 25 1.22 -2.12 17.68
CA ILE A 25 2.63 -1.86 17.99
C ILE A 25 3.13 -0.61 17.24
N PRO A 26 3.04 -0.49 15.90
CA PRO A 26 3.37 0.77 15.22
C PRO A 26 2.55 1.95 15.74
N MET A 27 1.26 1.79 16.07
CA MET A 27 0.48 2.87 16.67
C MET A 27 1.08 3.38 17.99
N LYS A 28 1.44 2.49 18.92
CA LYS A 28 2.11 2.86 20.19
C LYS A 28 3.44 3.55 19.98
N ILE A 29 4.17 3.20 18.92
CA ILE A 29 5.44 3.81 18.56
C ILE A 29 5.22 5.20 17.97
N SER A 30 4.19 5.36 17.13
CA SER A 30 3.79 6.67 16.61
C SER A 30 3.32 7.62 17.72
N ASP A 31 2.59 7.13 18.72
CA ASP A 31 2.18 7.91 19.90
C ASP A 31 3.37 8.45 20.73
N GLN A 32 4.53 7.78 20.63
CA GLN A 32 5.80 8.24 21.22
C GLN A 32 6.54 9.25 20.35
N GLY A 33 5.96 9.63 19.20
CA GLY A 33 6.51 10.63 18.29
C GLY A 33 7.45 10.10 17.22
N PHE A 34 7.60 8.79 17.05
CA PHE A 34 8.39 8.20 15.95
C PHE A 34 7.58 8.10 14.67
N TRP A 35 8.26 8.14 13.54
CA TRP A 35 7.69 7.72 12.26
C TRP A 35 7.46 6.21 12.27
N VAL A 36 6.44 5.74 11.56
CA VAL A 36 6.13 4.33 11.35
C VAL A 36 5.74 4.05 9.91
N TYR A 37 5.78 2.79 9.50
CA TYR A 37 5.16 2.35 8.25
C TYR A 37 3.71 1.91 8.49
N ASP A 38 2.86 2.17 7.51
CA ASP A 38 1.51 1.60 7.43
C ASP A 38 1.55 0.37 6.50
N PHE A 39 1.67 -0.79 7.10
CA PHE A 39 1.62 -2.08 6.39
C PHE A 39 0.23 -2.72 6.42
N ALA A 40 -0.75 -2.11 7.09
CA ALA A 40 -2.14 -2.57 7.07
C ALA A 40 -2.89 -2.08 5.82
N LEU A 41 -2.59 -0.87 5.35
CA LEU A 41 -3.26 -0.25 4.21
C LEU A 41 -3.29 -1.12 2.93
N PRO A 42 -2.21 -1.84 2.54
CA PRO A 42 -2.23 -2.67 1.34
C PRO A 42 -3.35 -3.71 1.34
N VAL A 43 -3.45 -4.50 2.41
CA VAL A 43 -4.44 -5.58 2.51
C VAL A 43 -5.86 -5.02 2.65
N LEU A 44 -6.04 -3.97 3.45
CA LEU A 44 -7.35 -3.33 3.64
C LEU A 44 -7.87 -2.71 2.33
N THR A 45 -6.98 -2.13 1.51
CA THR A 45 -7.34 -1.61 0.20
C THR A 45 -7.68 -2.76 -0.78
N LEU A 46 -6.91 -3.86 -0.80
CA LEU A 46 -7.25 -5.03 -1.60
C LEU A 46 -8.60 -5.62 -1.17
N HIS A 47 -8.83 -5.78 0.14
CA HIS A 47 -10.11 -6.25 0.67
C HIS A 47 -11.27 -5.37 0.18
N ALA A 48 -11.14 -4.05 0.29
CA ALA A 48 -12.18 -3.12 -0.14
C ALA A 48 -12.50 -3.24 -1.63
N LEU A 49 -11.46 -3.38 -2.48
CA LEU A 49 -11.63 -3.51 -3.94
C LEU A 49 -12.15 -4.89 -4.36
N TYR A 50 -11.77 -5.97 -3.67
CA TYR A 50 -12.23 -7.32 -4.00
C TYR A 50 -13.67 -7.57 -3.56
N ASN A 51 -14.07 -7.03 -2.41
CA ASN A 51 -15.40 -7.24 -1.84
C ASN A 51 -16.38 -6.08 -2.12
N HIS A 52 -15.91 -5.01 -2.77
CA HIS A 52 -16.69 -3.80 -3.03
C HIS A 52 -17.28 -3.17 -1.76
N ASP A 53 -16.53 -3.28 -0.64
CA ASP A 53 -16.92 -2.78 0.68
C ASP A 53 -15.74 -2.07 1.36
N GLY A 54 -15.93 -0.78 1.65
CA GLY A 54 -14.90 0.07 2.27
C GLY A 54 -14.95 0.16 3.80
N GLN A 55 -15.79 -0.62 4.50
CA GLN A 55 -16.01 -0.42 5.94
C GLN A 55 -14.74 -0.65 6.79
N TYR A 56 -14.00 -1.73 6.55
CA TYR A 56 -12.75 -1.99 7.27
C TYR A 56 -11.66 -0.98 6.92
N LEU A 57 -11.57 -0.60 5.65
CA LEU A 57 -10.64 0.45 5.20
C LEU A 57 -10.98 1.80 5.84
N LYS A 58 -12.27 2.19 5.87
CA LYS A 58 -12.74 3.39 6.57
C LYS A 58 -12.30 3.38 8.03
N HIS A 59 -12.57 2.28 8.75
CA HIS A 59 -12.21 2.16 10.16
C HIS A 59 -10.71 2.41 10.37
N TRP A 60 -9.86 1.82 9.53
CA TRP A 60 -8.42 2.03 9.59
C TRP A 60 -8.01 3.47 9.31
N LEU A 61 -8.51 4.06 8.23
CA LEU A 61 -8.18 5.44 7.84
C LEU A 61 -8.57 6.48 8.90
N GLU A 62 -9.60 6.20 9.71
CA GLU A 62 -10.04 7.08 10.81
C GLU A 62 -9.19 6.95 12.07
N MET A 63 -8.48 5.83 12.25
CA MET A 63 -7.72 5.55 13.47
C MET A 63 -6.19 5.59 13.29
N CYS A 64 -5.69 5.39 12.07
CA CYS A 64 -4.25 5.33 11.83
C CYS A 64 -3.57 6.71 12.00
N PRO A 65 -2.29 6.75 12.39
CA PRO A 65 -1.62 8.01 12.69
C PRO A 65 -1.31 8.82 11.43
N MET A 66 -1.23 10.17 11.58
CA MET A 66 -0.74 11.05 10.52
C MET A 66 0.79 10.95 10.35
N LYS A 67 1.52 10.60 11.41
CA LYS A 67 2.99 10.48 11.36
C LYS A 67 3.41 9.10 10.92
N GLN A 68 3.13 8.77 9.65
CA GLN A 68 3.46 7.49 9.04
C GLN A 68 3.80 7.59 7.55
N PHE A 69 4.45 6.55 7.04
CA PHE A 69 4.62 6.33 5.60
C PHE A 69 3.64 5.24 5.15
N THR A 70 2.76 5.58 4.21
CA THR A 70 1.84 4.61 3.62
C THR A 70 2.48 3.94 2.42
N THR A 71 2.34 2.62 2.32
CA THR A 71 2.79 1.84 1.16
C THR A 71 1.62 1.02 0.62
N LEU A 72 1.65 0.64 -0.66
CA LEU A 72 0.84 -0.46 -1.20
C LEU A 72 1.73 -1.64 -1.56
N ASP A 73 2.94 -1.35 -2.02
CA ASP A 73 3.95 -2.32 -2.41
C ASP A 73 5.34 -1.88 -1.91
N THR A 74 6.18 -2.86 -1.68
CA THR A 74 7.59 -2.68 -1.33
C THR A 74 8.44 -3.71 -2.08
N HIS A 75 9.73 -3.76 -1.80
CA HIS A 75 10.63 -4.83 -2.28
C HIS A 75 10.37 -6.19 -1.61
N ASP A 76 9.59 -6.19 -0.53
CA ASP A 76 9.08 -7.39 0.15
C ASP A 76 7.68 -7.77 -0.34
N GLY A 77 7.02 -8.70 0.31
CA GLY A 77 5.63 -9.03 0.00
C GLY A 77 4.61 -8.10 0.66
N ILE A 78 3.34 -8.35 0.37
CA ILE A 78 2.21 -7.70 1.04
C ILE A 78 2.00 -8.38 2.40
N GLY A 79 2.13 -7.63 3.49
CA GLY A 79 2.02 -8.11 4.87
C GLY A 79 0.59 -8.54 5.22
N ILE A 80 0.45 -9.74 5.78
CA ILE A 80 -0.85 -10.29 6.19
C ILE A 80 -1.05 -10.19 7.70
N VAL A 81 0.03 -10.26 8.48
CA VAL A 81 -0.04 -10.15 9.94
C VAL A 81 -0.44 -8.76 10.41
N ASP A 82 -0.15 -7.75 9.61
CA ASP A 82 -0.39 -6.34 9.92
C ASP A 82 -1.90 -5.99 9.99
N VAL A 83 -2.77 -6.84 9.43
CA VAL A 83 -4.23 -6.64 9.47
C VAL A 83 -4.96 -7.59 10.44
N LYS A 84 -4.21 -8.35 11.24
CA LYS A 84 -4.83 -9.18 12.27
C LYS A 84 -5.64 -8.30 13.24
N ASP A 85 -6.86 -8.74 13.55
CA ASP A 85 -7.86 -8.03 14.37
C ASP A 85 -8.40 -6.71 13.74
N LEU A 86 -7.90 -6.29 12.56
CA LEU A 86 -8.54 -5.29 11.71
C LEU A 86 -9.50 -5.94 10.71
N LEU A 87 -9.18 -7.15 10.26
CA LEU A 87 -10.04 -8.01 9.45
C LEU A 87 -10.28 -9.33 10.18
N PRO A 88 -11.48 -9.95 10.02
CA PRO A 88 -11.68 -11.34 10.41
C PRO A 88 -10.72 -12.28 9.68
N ASP A 89 -10.29 -13.37 10.34
CA ASP A 89 -9.34 -14.31 9.76
C ASP A 89 -9.84 -14.91 8.42
N GLU A 90 -11.15 -15.15 8.29
CA GLU A 90 -11.73 -15.65 7.03
C GLU A 90 -11.64 -14.62 5.89
N GLU A 91 -11.74 -13.32 6.18
CA GLU A 91 -11.58 -12.27 5.18
C GLU A 91 -10.11 -12.13 4.76
N ILE A 92 -9.17 -12.29 5.69
CA ILE A 92 -7.74 -12.35 5.40
C ILE A 92 -7.44 -13.53 4.47
N GLU A 93 -7.98 -14.72 4.74
CA GLU A 93 -7.79 -15.89 3.87
C GLU A 93 -8.37 -15.66 2.47
N LYS A 94 -9.56 -15.06 2.34
CA LYS A 94 -10.15 -14.70 1.02
C LYS A 94 -9.26 -13.76 0.22
N VAL A 95 -8.70 -12.71 0.87
CA VAL A 95 -7.76 -11.79 0.20
C VAL A 95 -6.51 -12.52 -0.27
N LYS A 96 -5.95 -13.42 0.53
CA LYS A 96 -4.80 -14.26 0.15
C LYS A 96 -5.14 -15.16 -1.06
N GLU A 97 -6.25 -15.85 -1.01
CA GLU A 97 -6.71 -16.72 -2.11
C GLU A 97 -6.90 -15.93 -3.41
N GLN A 98 -7.48 -14.73 -3.30
CA GLN A 98 -7.64 -13.84 -4.45
C GLN A 98 -6.29 -13.39 -5.01
N MET A 99 -5.32 -12.99 -4.18
CA MET A 99 -3.97 -12.67 -4.66
C MET A 99 -3.31 -13.87 -5.35
N TYR A 100 -3.47 -15.08 -4.82
CA TYR A 100 -2.95 -16.30 -5.45
C TYR A 100 -3.62 -16.58 -6.80
N SER A 101 -4.93 -16.36 -6.91
CA SER A 101 -5.64 -16.51 -8.18
C SER A 101 -5.16 -15.51 -9.25
N GLN A 102 -4.63 -14.36 -8.84
CA GLN A 102 -4.03 -13.33 -9.70
C GLN A 102 -2.53 -13.56 -9.96
N GLY A 103 -1.99 -14.72 -9.60
CA GLY A 103 -0.62 -15.11 -9.92
C GLY A 103 0.43 -14.68 -8.90
N ALA A 104 0.03 -14.36 -7.68
CA ALA A 104 0.97 -14.22 -6.58
C ALA A 104 1.79 -15.50 -6.37
N ASN A 105 2.98 -15.36 -5.78
CA ASN A 105 3.83 -16.51 -5.52
C ASN A 105 3.11 -17.57 -4.71
N VAL A 106 2.85 -18.72 -5.33
CA VAL A 106 2.16 -19.84 -4.73
C VAL A 106 3.19 -20.72 -4.03
N LYS A 107 3.25 -20.65 -2.72
CA LYS A 107 4.11 -21.46 -1.85
C LYS A 107 4.25 -22.94 -2.24
N LYS A 108 3.21 -23.53 -2.83
CA LYS A 108 3.15 -24.97 -3.16
C LYS A 108 4.17 -25.42 -4.21
N ILE A 109 4.69 -24.50 -5.03
CA ILE A 109 5.64 -24.83 -6.11
C ILE A 109 7.10 -24.69 -5.64
N TYR A 110 7.37 -23.78 -4.67
CA TYR A 110 8.72 -23.43 -4.23
C TYR A 110 8.99 -23.63 -2.74
N SER A 111 8.06 -24.28 -2.00
CA SER A 111 8.26 -24.61 -0.59
C SER A 111 8.96 -25.96 -0.45
N SER A 112 10.29 -25.98 -0.53
CA SER A 112 11.08 -27.08 0.04
C SER A 112 11.58 -26.68 1.43
N GLU A 113 11.93 -27.66 2.28
CA GLU A 113 12.57 -27.44 3.60
C GLU A 113 13.85 -26.59 3.52
N ALA A 114 14.45 -26.48 2.34
CA ALA A 114 15.63 -25.64 2.08
C ALA A 114 15.29 -24.14 1.97
N TYR A 115 14.03 -23.78 1.74
CA TYR A 115 13.58 -22.40 1.75
C TYR A 115 12.99 -22.12 3.12
N HIS A 116 13.74 -21.52 4.01
CA HIS A 116 13.21 -20.92 5.23
C HIS A 116 12.26 -19.79 4.84
N ASN A 117 11.01 -20.18 4.53
CA ASN A 117 9.97 -19.24 4.21
C ASN A 117 9.61 -18.42 5.45
N LEU A 118 10.18 -17.25 5.53
CA LEU A 118 9.66 -16.14 6.32
C LEU A 118 8.25 -15.69 5.86
N ASP A 119 7.69 -16.33 4.83
CA ASP A 119 6.54 -15.89 4.06
C ASP A 119 5.18 -16.29 4.62
N ILE A 120 5.11 -16.80 5.85
CA ILE A 120 3.81 -17.02 6.50
C ILE A 120 3.08 -15.70 6.76
N TYR A 121 3.80 -14.60 6.83
CA TYR A 121 3.26 -13.27 7.11
C TYR A 121 3.15 -12.34 5.90
N GLN A 122 3.68 -12.74 4.72
CA GLN A 122 3.66 -11.93 3.50
C GLN A 122 3.31 -12.77 2.26
N VAL A 123 2.65 -12.14 1.30
CA VAL A 123 2.37 -12.68 -0.05
C VAL A 123 3.20 -11.90 -1.07
N ASN A 124 4.04 -12.59 -1.85
CA ASN A 124 4.89 -11.96 -2.85
C ASN A 124 4.13 -11.77 -4.17
N THR A 125 3.91 -10.54 -4.54
CA THR A 125 3.26 -10.11 -5.78
C THR A 125 3.47 -8.62 -5.98
N THR A 126 3.41 -8.13 -7.21
CA THR A 126 3.24 -6.69 -7.43
C THR A 126 1.81 -6.29 -7.11
N TYR A 127 1.60 -5.06 -6.65
CA TYR A 127 0.26 -4.58 -6.33
C TYR A 127 -0.64 -4.46 -7.58
N TYR A 128 -0.03 -4.13 -8.71
CA TYR A 128 -0.71 -4.10 -10.00
C TYR A 128 -1.24 -5.49 -10.41
N SER A 129 -0.41 -6.54 -10.27
CA SER A 129 -0.85 -7.91 -10.55
C SER A 129 -1.85 -8.43 -9.54
N ALA A 130 -1.75 -8.08 -8.26
CA ALA A 130 -2.76 -8.40 -7.26
C ALA A 130 -4.16 -7.87 -7.66
N LEU A 131 -4.21 -6.75 -8.37
CA LEU A 131 -5.45 -6.18 -8.93
C LEU A 131 -5.77 -6.68 -10.36
N GLY A 132 -5.20 -7.82 -10.78
CA GLY A 132 -5.47 -8.42 -12.09
C GLY A 132 -4.92 -7.62 -13.27
N ASN A 133 -3.90 -6.82 -13.07
CA ASN A 133 -3.34 -5.89 -14.06
C ASN A 133 -4.41 -4.92 -14.62
N ASN A 134 -5.34 -4.51 -13.79
CA ASN A 134 -6.42 -3.60 -14.13
C ASN A 134 -6.03 -2.15 -13.82
N ASP A 135 -5.86 -1.34 -14.86
CA ASP A 135 -5.42 0.06 -14.74
C ASP A 135 -6.36 0.90 -13.85
N LYS A 136 -7.68 0.74 -13.96
CA LYS A 136 -8.65 1.49 -13.16
C LYS A 136 -8.58 1.11 -11.68
N ALA A 137 -8.57 -0.19 -11.38
CA ALA A 137 -8.47 -0.68 -10.01
C ALA A 137 -7.14 -0.22 -9.36
N TYR A 138 -6.05 -0.25 -10.13
CA TYR A 138 -4.75 0.19 -9.68
C TYR A 138 -4.70 1.69 -9.39
N LEU A 139 -5.22 2.52 -10.28
CA LEU A 139 -5.28 3.98 -10.09
C LEU A 139 -6.16 4.35 -8.90
N LEU A 140 -7.29 3.66 -8.72
CA LEU A 140 -8.14 3.86 -7.54
C LEU A 140 -7.40 3.48 -6.25
N ALA A 141 -6.70 2.34 -6.22
CA ALA A 141 -5.90 1.94 -5.06
C ALA A 141 -4.83 3.00 -4.71
N ARG A 142 -4.14 3.55 -5.73
CA ARG A 142 -3.17 4.63 -5.55
C ARG A 142 -3.82 5.94 -5.10
N ALA A 143 -4.99 6.29 -5.62
CA ALA A 143 -5.75 7.44 -5.14
C ALA A 143 -6.10 7.29 -3.65
N ILE A 144 -6.59 6.11 -3.22
CA ILE A 144 -6.84 5.80 -1.81
C ILE A 144 -5.57 5.98 -0.97
N GLN A 145 -4.43 5.42 -1.41
CA GLN A 145 -3.13 5.59 -0.72
C GLN A 145 -2.76 7.07 -0.57
N PHE A 146 -2.95 7.88 -1.60
CA PHE A 146 -2.55 9.30 -1.58
C PHE A 146 -3.47 10.15 -0.70
N PHE A 147 -4.70 9.72 -0.51
CA PHE A 147 -5.65 10.36 0.40
C PHE A 147 -5.56 9.84 1.85
N ALA A 148 -4.91 8.69 2.08
CA ALA A 148 -4.68 8.15 3.42
C ALA A 148 -3.85 9.10 4.30
N PRO A 149 -3.95 9.02 5.65
CA PRO A 149 -3.07 9.72 6.57
C PRO A 149 -1.61 9.35 6.33
N GLY A 150 -0.70 10.33 6.41
CA GLY A 150 0.74 10.10 6.28
C GLY A 150 1.34 10.54 4.96
N ILE A 151 2.55 10.09 4.71
CA ILE A 151 3.33 10.37 3.49
C ILE A 151 3.32 9.12 2.61
N PRO A 152 2.75 9.17 1.39
CA PRO A 152 2.75 8.01 0.51
C PRO A 152 4.15 7.73 -0.05
N GLN A 153 4.59 6.49 0.09
CA GLN A 153 5.77 5.93 -0.54
C GLN A 153 5.33 5.04 -1.70
N VAL A 154 5.85 5.29 -2.89
CA VAL A 154 5.58 4.47 -4.08
C VAL A 154 6.86 3.73 -4.47
N TYR A 155 6.80 2.41 -4.42
CA TYR A 155 7.89 1.54 -4.82
C TYR A 155 8.13 1.62 -6.33
N TYR A 156 9.38 1.46 -6.80
CA TYR A 156 9.72 1.72 -8.20
C TYR A 156 8.97 0.82 -9.20
N VAL A 157 8.73 -0.46 -8.86
CA VAL A 157 7.90 -1.35 -9.70
C VAL A 157 6.47 -0.84 -9.77
N GLY A 158 5.92 -0.43 -8.62
CA GLY A 158 4.58 0.15 -8.57
C GLY A 158 4.48 1.49 -9.28
N MET A 159 5.53 2.33 -9.25
CA MET A 159 5.55 3.60 -9.98
C MET A 159 5.36 3.41 -11.50
N LEU A 160 5.79 2.25 -12.01
CA LEU A 160 5.64 1.87 -13.42
C LEU A 160 4.43 0.95 -13.67
N ALA A 161 3.55 0.74 -12.67
CA ALA A 161 2.47 -0.23 -12.74
C ALA A 161 2.97 -1.60 -13.28
N GLY A 162 4.08 -2.09 -12.70
CA GLY A 162 4.76 -3.29 -13.14
C GLY A 162 4.02 -4.56 -12.73
N SER A 163 3.93 -5.50 -13.65
CA SER A 163 3.38 -6.84 -13.41
C SER A 163 4.38 -7.76 -12.72
N ASN A 164 3.89 -8.89 -12.22
CA ASN A 164 4.71 -9.96 -11.68
C ASN A 164 5.76 -10.45 -12.68
N ASP A 165 7.04 -10.50 -12.28
CA ASP A 165 8.13 -11.08 -13.07
C ASP A 165 8.32 -12.55 -12.73
N ILE A 166 7.46 -13.39 -13.32
CA ILE A 166 7.51 -14.84 -13.14
C ILE A 166 8.82 -15.40 -13.67
N ALA A 167 9.33 -14.87 -14.79
CA ALA A 167 10.56 -15.36 -15.42
C ALA A 167 11.78 -15.14 -14.51
N LEU A 168 11.90 -13.96 -13.91
CA LEU A 168 12.97 -13.65 -12.96
C LEU A 168 12.87 -14.56 -11.71
N MET A 169 11.67 -14.71 -11.13
CA MET A 169 11.44 -15.58 -9.98
C MET A 169 11.81 -17.03 -10.29
N GLU A 170 11.42 -17.54 -11.46
CA GLU A 170 11.78 -18.91 -11.87
C GLU A 170 13.28 -19.09 -12.11
N GLN A 171 13.95 -18.07 -12.63
CA GLN A 171 15.39 -18.08 -12.86
C GLN A 171 16.17 -18.08 -11.53
N THR A 172 15.81 -17.21 -10.61
CA THR A 172 16.54 -17.01 -9.34
C THR A 172 16.14 -17.99 -8.25
N LYS A 173 14.95 -18.60 -8.37
CA LYS A 173 14.30 -19.40 -7.31
C LYS A 173 14.07 -18.63 -6.01
N ASN A 174 14.05 -17.30 -6.06
CA ASN A 174 13.74 -16.42 -4.97
C ASN A 174 12.31 -15.87 -5.14
N GLY A 175 11.40 -16.23 -4.23
CA GLY A 175 9.98 -15.84 -4.32
C GLY A 175 9.75 -14.33 -4.37
N ARG A 176 10.60 -13.53 -3.74
CA ARG A 176 10.51 -12.06 -3.74
C ARG A 176 10.86 -11.44 -5.09
N ASP A 177 11.58 -12.13 -5.95
CA ASP A 177 11.99 -11.57 -7.24
C ASP A 177 10.81 -11.42 -8.20
N ILE A 178 9.65 -12.02 -7.90
CA ILE A 178 8.39 -11.79 -8.62
C ILE A 178 7.97 -10.32 -8.66
N ASN A 179 8.30 -9.54 -7.63
CA ASN A 179 8.00 -8.11 -7.54
C ASN A 179 9.24 -7.21 -7.56
N ARG A 180 10.36 -7.70 -8.11
CA ARG A 180 11.65 -6.99 -8.17
C ARG A 180 12.22 -6.91 -9.57
N HIS A 181 11.39 -6.69 -10.58
CA HIS A 181 11.84 -6.57 -11.96
C HIS A 181 12.95 -5.52 -12.11
N TYR A 182 14.02 -5.87 -12.82
CA TYR A 182 15.16 -4.99 -13.11
C TYR A 182 14.93 -4.28 -14.44
N TYR A 183 14.46 -3.04 -14.40
CA TYR A 183 14.20 -2.25 -15.59
C TYR A 183 15.48 -1.71 -16.22
N SER A 184 15.67 -1.92 -17.53
CA SER A 184 16.61 -1.14 -18.32
C SER A 184 16.12 0.31 -18.50
N LYS A 185 17.00 1.21 -18.95
CA LYS A 185 16.60 2.60 -19.23
C LYS A 185 15.56 2.68 -20.35
N GLU A 186 15.67 1.81 -21.33
CA GLU A 186 14.77 1.69 -22.48
C GLU A 186 13.39 1.21 -22.03
N GLU A 187 13.33 0.22 -21.13
CA GLU A 187 12.08 -0.23 -20.51
C GLU A 187 11.43 0.87 -19.69
N VAL A 188 12.19 1.56 -18.83
CA VAL A 188 11.65 2.69 -18.06
C VAL A 188 11.04 3.74 -18.98
N ALA A 189 11.73 4.09 -20.07
CA ALA A 189 11.22 5.07 -21.03
C ALA A 189 9.91 4.62 -21.66
N LYS A 190 9.80 3.35 -22.04
CA LYS A 190 8.58 2.76 -22.61
C LYS A 190 7.44 2.70 -21.58
N GLU A 191 7.71 2.20 -20.38
CA GLU A 191 6.69 2.07 -19.34
C GLU A 191 6.13 3.44 -18.90
N GLN A 192 6.94 4.49 -18.93
CA GLN A 192 6.51 5.85 -18.64
C GLN A 192 5.48 6.41 -19.61
N GLU A 193 5.40 5.89 -20.85
CA GLU A 193 4.43 6.31 -21.86
C GLU A 193 3.03 5.66 -21.67
N ARG A 194 2.91 4.65 -20.80
CA ARG A 194 1.63 4.00 -20.53
C ARG A 194 0.65 4.96 -19.88
N PRO A 195 -0.64 4.97 -20.32
CA PRO A 195 -1.65 5.86 -19.74
C PRO A 195 -1.78 5.75 -18.22
N VAL A 196 -1.74 4.54 -17.67
CA VAL A 196 -1.82 4.30 -16.21
C VAL A 196 -0.67 4.97 -15.47
N VAL A 197 0.54 4.95 -16.01
CA VAL A 197 1.72 5.58 -15.40
C VAL A 197 1.62 7.11 -15.50
N GLN A 198 1.11 7.63 -16.60
CA GLN A 198 0.89 9.06 -16.77
C GLN A 198 -0.18 9.59 -15.78
N GLU A 199 -1.29 8.87 -15.61
CA GLU A 199 -2.32 9.24 -14.63
C GLU A 199 -1.80 9.12 -13.18
N LEU A 200 -1.02 8.09 -12.86
CA LEU A 200 -0.36 7.98 -11.56
C LEU A 200 0.53 9.19 -11.27
N LYS A 201 1.32 9.66 -12.25
CA LYS A 201 2.15 10.87 -12.10
C LYS A 201 1.32 12.11 -11.81
N LYS A 202 0.13 12.25 -12.42
CA LYS A 202 -0.79 13.37 -12.12
C LYS A 202 -1.29 13.29 -10.68
N LEU A 203 -1.69 12.10 -10.20
CA LEU A 203 -2.08 11.88 -8.81
C LEU A 203 -0.93 12.23 -7.83
N MET A 204 0.31 11.81 -8.14
CA MET A 204 1.48 12.14 -7.34
C MET A 204 1.72 13.66 -7.30
N THR A 205 1.57 14.34 -8.45
CA THR A 205 1.70 15.80 -8.51
C THR A 205 0.63 16.47 -7.65
N LEU A 206 -0.63 16.07 -7.78
CA LEU A 206 -1.73 16.58 -6.97
C LEU A 206 -1.44 16.39 -5.47
N ARG A 207 -1.04 15.18 -5.06
CA ARG A 207 -0.69 14.87 -3.67
C ARG A 207 0.42 15.74 -3.11
N ASN A 208 1.42 16.09 -3.93
CA ASN A 208 2.57 16.87 -3.52
C ASN A 208 2.33 18.37 -3.51
N THR A 209 1.30 18.85 -4.20
CA THR A 209 1.09 20.30 -4.39
C THR A 209 -0.16 20.84 -3.71
N HIS A 210 -1.17 20.00 -3.40
CA HIS A 210 -2.40 20.48 -2.80
C HIS A 210 -2.28 20.63 -1.28
N PRO A 211 -2.59 21.83 -0.70
CA PRO A 211 -2.36 22.11 0.73
C PRO A 211 -3.14 21.22 1.68
N ALA A 212 -4.34 20.76 1.30
CA ALA A 212 -5.18 19.89 2.13
C ALA A 212 -4.51 18.56 2.54
N PHE A 213 -3.41 18.18 1.89
CA PHE A 213 -2.64 16.98 2.24
C PHE A 213 -1.59 17.21 3.34
N SER A 214 -1.57 18.38 3.98
CA SER A 214 -0.71 18.62 5.14
C SER A 214 -0.89 17.53 6.20
N LEU A 215 0.21 17.16 6.87
CA LEU A 215 0.19 16.21 8.00
C LEU A 215 -0.49 16.81 9.25
N GLU A 216 -0.64 18.14 9.30
CA GLU A 216 -1.36 18.86 10.35
C GLU A 216 -2.87 18.96 10.03
N GLY A 217 -3.29 18.47 8.86
CA GLY A 217 -4.67 18.47 8.44
C GLY A 217 -5.50 17.35 9.07
N SER A 218 -6.76 17.28 8.69
CA SER A 218 -7.69 16.24 9.12
C SER A 218 -8.15 15.37 7.95
N ILE A 219 -8.72 14.22 8.30
CA ILE A 219 -9.35 13.30 7.37
C ILE A 219 -10.79 13.01 7.82
N GLN A 220 -11.68 12.90 6.86
CA GLN A 220 -13.02 12.37 7.05
C GLN A 220 -13.28 11.28 6.02
N VAL A 221 -13.82 10.15 6.46
CA VAL A 221 -14.06 9.00 5.59
C VAL A 221 -15.52 8.55 5.72
N ASN A 222 -16.18 8.35 4.60
CA ASN A 222 -17.50 7.74 4.52
C ASN A 222 -17.44 6.52 3.60
N SER A 223 -18.10 5.44 4.02
CA SER A 223 -18.29 4.24 3.19
C SER A 223 -19.74 3.80 3.32
N ALA A 224 -20.40 3.63 2.19
CA ALA A 224 -21.78 3.16 2.11
C ALA A 224 -21.96 2.32 0.84
N ASN A 225 -22.32 1.07 1.01
CA ASN A 225 -22.33 0.08 -0.08
C ASN A 225 -20.96 0.04 -0.78
N ASP A 226 -20.93 0.19 -2.10
CA ASP A 226 -19.72 0.25 -2.93
C ASP A 226 -19.13 1.66 -3.11
N LEU A 227 -19.62 2.65 -2.37
CA LEU A 227 -19.13 4.02 -2.44
C LEU A 227 -18.20 4.33 -1.26
N LEU A 228 -17.03 4.87 -1.56
CA LEU A 228 -16.05 5.35 -0.60
C LEU A 228 -15.77 6.83 -0.87
N THR A 229 -15.84 7.64 0.16
CA THR A 229 -15.48 9.07 0.08
C THR A 229 -14.41 9.37 1.11
N ILE A 230 -13.32 10.01 0.69
CA ILE A 230 -12.22 10.43 1.57
C ILE A 230 -11.98 11.92 1.37
N THR A 231 -12.19 12.71 2.41
CA THR A 231 -11.94 14.15 2.41
C THR A 231 -10.72 14.48 3.25
N ARG A 232 -9.79 15.24 2.70
CA ARG A 232 -8.66 15.85 3.41
C ARG A 232 -8.90 17.34 3.55
N THR A 233 -8.58 17.89 4.73
CA THR A 233 -8.78 19.32 5.00
C THR A 233 -7.60 19.89 5.79
N PHE A 234 -7.11 21.06 5.38
CA PHE A 234 -6.11 21.83 6.10
C PHE A 234 -6.37 23.33 5.91
N GLY A 235 -6.58 24.06 7.01
CA GLY A 235 -6.97 25.47 6.97
C GLY A 235 -8.31 25.66 6.22
N ASN A 236 -8.29 26.43 5.15
CA ASN A 236 -9.43 26.65 4.28
C ASN A 236 -9.46 25.74 3.03
N ASP A 237 -8.43 24.91 2.86
CA ASP A 237 -8.29 24.02 1.72
C ASP A 237 -8.92 22.65 2.04
N SER A 238 -9.70 22.15 1.11
CA SER A 238 -10.31 20.83 1.17
C SER A 238 -10.20 20.13 -0.18
N ILE A 239 -10.07 18.80 -0.16
CA ILE A 239 -10.05 17.97 -1.35
C ILE A 239 -10.71 16.63 -1.04
N THR A 240 -11.56 16.16 -1.93
CA THR A 240 -12.35 14.96 -1.72
C THR A 240 -12.17 13.96 -2.86
N LEU A 241 -11.88 12.73 -2.50
CA LEU A 241 -11.93 11.56 -3.38
C LEU A 241 -13.31 10.92 -3.26
N HIS A 242 -14.04 10.79 -4.36
CA HIS A 242 -15.25 9.98 -4.48
C HIS A 242 -14.93 8.76 -5.32
N ALA A 243 -15.12 7.58 -4.78
CA ALA A 243 -14.75 6.33 -5.41
C ALA A 243 -15.91 5.34 -5.43
N ASN A 244 -16.08 4.62 -6.54
CA ASN A 244 -16.93 3.46 -6.66
C ASN A 244 -16.05 2.20 -6.66
N LEU A 245 -16.20 1.35 -5.65
CA LEU A 245 -15.37 0.17 -5.43
C LEU A 245 -15.70 -0.99 -6.38
N THR A 246 -16.88 -0.95 -7.06
CA THR A 246 -17.30 -1.96 -8.04
C THR A 246 -16.78 -1.64 -9.43
N THR A 247 -16.92 -0.38 -9.88
CA THR A 247 -16.53 0.04 -11.24
C THR A 247 -15.11 0.54 -11.32
N TYR A 248 -14.50 0.80 -10.15
CA TYR A 248 -13.19 1.44 -9.97
C TYR A 248 -13.10 2.87 -10.54
N ASP A 249 -14.25 3.48 -10.86
CA ASP A 249 -14.28 4.88 -11.25
C ASP A 249 -14.16 5.79 -10.03
N TYR A 250 -13.46 6.91 -10.19
CA TYR A 250 -13.33 7.91 -9.13
C TYR A 250 -13.30 9.32 -9.70
N THR A 251 -13.65 10.29 -8.85
CA THR A 251 -13.49 11.72 -9.10
C THR A 251 -12.78 12.37 -7.91
N ILE A 252 -12.11 13.48 -8.16
CA ILE A 252 -11.45 14.30 -7.14
C ILE A 252 -11.95 15.74 -7.31
N GLU A 253 -12.47 16.30 -6.22
CA GLU A 253 -13.06 17.64 -6.14
C GLU A 253 -12.40 18.49 -5.04
#